data_25bebb4cc37234ab8f70a69f78e85a39
#
_entry.id   25bebb4cc37234ab8f70a69f78e85a39
#
_cell.length_a   1.000
_cell.length_b   1.000
_cell.length_c   1.000
_cell.angle_alpha   90.00
_cell.angle_beta   90.00
_cell.angle_gamma   90.00
#
_symmetry.space_group_name_H-M   'P 1'
#
loop_
_entity.id
_entity.type
_entity.pdbx_description
1 polymer ?
#
loop_
_entity_poly.entity_id
_entity_poly.type
_entity_poly.pdbx_seq_one_letter_code
_entity_poly.pdbx_strand_id
1 'polypeptide(L)'
;MNDTLAQLMEESIKQVWSQRNSVRRMVALEAIYAKDSTLFEVGEIITGYDAINDKVSRTVNGMPADFVFTRLKPVIINNNIGRLVWGLGPKDKPPVATGMDIAVFENGKIKSLYVFLDT
;
A
#
# COMPACT_ATOMS: atom_id res chain seq x y z
N MET A 1 9.69 14.02 10.93
CA MET A 1 10.23 13.22 9.80
C MET A 1 9.67 11.82 9.82
N ASN A 2 9.98 11.03 10.87
CA ASN A 2 9.50 9.64 10.92
C ASN A 2 7.98 9.55 10.95
N ASP A 3 7.31 10.46 11.68
CA ASP A 3 5.84 10.46 11.74
C ASP A 3 5.23 10.73 10.37
N THR A 4 5.84 11.59 9.57
CA THR A 4 5.36 11.90 8.22
C THR A 4 5.49 10.68 7.31
N LEU A 5 6.61 9.96 7.37
CA LEU A 5 6.81 8.76 6.56
C LEU A 5 5.87 7.63 7.00
N ALA A 6 5.69 7.46 8.32
CA ALA A 6 4.74 6.49 8.85
C ALA A 6 3.32 6.80 8.37
N GLN A 7 2.93 8.08 8.36
CA GLN A 7 1.62 8.50 7.89
C GLN A 7 1.42 8.19 6.42
N LEU A 8 2.46 8.37 5.59
CA LEU A 8 2.36 8.01 4.17
C LEU A 8 2.06 6.54 3.98
N MET A 9 2.67 5.66 4.77
CA MET A 9 2.38 4.23 4.69
C MET A 9 0.96 3.92 5.13
N GLU A 10 0.45 4.56 6.18
CA GLU A 10 -0.94 4.37 6.61
C GLU A 10 -1.91 4.89 5.56
N GLU A 11 -1.62 6.05 4.95
CA GLU A 11 -2.44 6.58 3.88
C GLU A 11 -2.42 5.67 2.65
N SER A 12 -1.29 5.01 2.39
CA SER A 12 -1.19 4.08 1.26
C SER A 12 -2.20 2.94 1.38
N ILE A 13 -2.30 2.31 2.54
CA ILE A 13 -3.27 1.20 2.67
C ILE A 13 -4.72 1.69 2.69
N LYS A 14 -4.97 2.92 3.12
CA LYS A 14 -6.33 3.49 3.18
C LYS A 14 -6.77 4.07 1.84
N GLN A 15 -5.93 4.92 1.25
CA GLN A 15 -6.32 5.73 0.10
C GLN A 15 -5.91 5.11 -1.23
N VAL A 16 -5.02 4.14 -1.22
CA VAL A 16 -4.61 3.43 -2.44
C VAL A 16 -5.17 2.02 -2.42
N TRP A 17 -4.73 1.19 -1.49
CA TRP A 17 -5.07 -0.23 -1.51
C TRP A 17 -6.50 -0.54 -1.08
N SER A 18 -7.13 0.32 -0.27
CA SER A 18 -8.54 0.16 0.14
C SER A 18 -9.48 1.07 -0.66
N GLN A 19 -8.96 1.89 -1.58
CA GLN A 19 -9.77 2.79 -2.39
C GLN A 19 -10.18 2.10 -3.69
N ARG A 20 -11.46 1.87 -3.85
CA ARG A 20 -11.99 1.14 -5.00
C ARG A 20 -12.23 2.02 -6.22
N ASN A 21 -12.33 3.33 -6.04
CA ASN A 21 -12.47 4.27 -7.15
C ASN A 21 -11.10 4.57 -7.72
N SER A 22 -10.84 4.19 -8.98
CA SER A 22 -9.52 4.32 -9.59
C SER A 22 -9.10 5.77 -9.81
N VAL A 23 -10.04 6.68 -10.01
CA VAL A 23 -9.73 8.10 -10.18
C VAL A 23 -9.27 8.72 -8.86
N ARG A 24 -10.00 8.44 -7.77
CA ARG A 24 -9.58 8.90 -6.43
C ARG A 24 -8.28 8.26 -6.00
N ARG A 25 -8.08 7.00 -6.35
CA ARG A 25 -6.84 6.29 -6.05
C ARG A 25 -5.64 6.94 -6.74
N MET A 26 -5.82 7.38 -7.99
CA MET A 26 -4.73 8.05 -8.72
C MET A 26 -4.29 9.32 -8.01
N VAL A 27 -5.24 10.11 -7.49
CA VAL A 27 -4.90 11.32 -6.73
C VAL A 27 -4.04 10.96 -5.51
N ALA A 28 -4.40 9.90 -4.80
CA ALA A 28 -3.62 9.44 -3.64
C ALA A 28 -2.25 8.90 -4.04
N LEU A 29 -2.19 8.14 -5.15
CA LEU A 29 -0.91 7.65 -5.67
C LEU A 29 0.06 8.79 -5.95
N GLU A 30 -0.42 9.83 -6.62
CA GLU A 30 0.41 10.99 -6.94
C GLU A 30 0.88 11.74 -5.70
N ALA A 31 0.08 11.74 -4.64
CA ALA A 31 0.45 12.40 -3.38
C ALA A 31 1.45 11.58 -2.56
N ILE A 32 1.37 10.26 -2.61
CA ILE A 32 2.10 9.36 -1.70
C ILE A 32 3.32 8.75 -2.36
N TYR A 33 3.23 8.37 -3.64
CA TYR A 33 4.26 7.62 -4.36
C TYR A 33 5.01 8.54 -5.32
N ALA A 34 6.28 8.23 -5.56
CA ALA A 34 7.06 8.91 -6.58
C ALA A 34 6.52 8.53 -7.98
N LYS A 35 6.68 9.44 -8.95
CA LYS A 35 6.20 9.23 -10.31
C LYS A 35 6.77 7.95 -10.94
N ASP A 36 8.02 7.64 -10.65
CA ASP A 36 8.71 6.46 -11.16
C ASP A 36 8.80 5.35 -10.12
N SER A 37 7.85 5.33 -9.18
CA SER A 37 7.84 4.32 -8.13
C SER A 37 7.61 2.93 -8.70
N THR A 38 8.11 1.93 -7.99
CA THR A 38 8.00 0.53 -8.38
C THR A 38 7.36 -0.27 -7.26
N LEU A 39 6.39 -1.07 -7.64
CA LEU A 39 5.73 -2.04 -6.77
C LEU A 39 6.34 -3.41 -7.03
N PHE A 40 6.84 -4.05 -5.99
CA PHE A 40 7.41 -5.38 -6.06
C PHE A 40 6.49 -6.36 -5.34
N GLU A 41 5.87 -7.26 -6.10
CA GLU A 41 5.14 -8.39 -5.54
C GLU A 41 5.87 -9.66 -5.94
N VAL A 42 5.65 -10.74 -5.21
CA VAL A 42 6.29 -12.00 -5.56
C VAL A 42 5.85 -12.40 -6.96
N GLY A 43 6.81 -12.47 -7.87
CA GLY A 43 6.55 -12.84 -9.27
C GLY A 43 6.13 -11.70 -10.17
N GLU A 44 6.07 -10.45 -9.68
CA GLU A 44 5.62 -9.33 -10.50
C GLU A 44 6.31 -8.03 -10.09
N ILE A 45 6.77 -7.25 -11.08
CA ILE A 45 7.38 -5.93 -10.87
C ILE A 45 6.61 -4.93 -11.72
N ILE A 46 6.10 -3.85 -11.10
CA ILE A 46 5.20 -2.91 -11.75
C ILE A 46 5.70 -1.50 -11.48
N THR A 47 5.93 -0.70 -12.51
CA THR A 47 6.48 0.65 -12.38
C THR A 47 5.54 1.70 -12.94
N GLY A 48 5.40 2.80 -12.20
CA GLY A 48 4.65 3.99 -12.62
C GLY A 48 3.20 3.99 -12.16
N TYR A 49 2.61 5.19 -12.13
CA TYR A 49 1.27 5.39 -11.57
C TYR A 49 0.20 4.57 -12.27
N ASP A 50 0.16 4.60 -13.60
CA ASP A 50 -0.91 3.92 -14.35
C ASP A 50 -0.86 2.43 -14.13
N ALA A 51 0.32 1.84 -14.22
CA ALA A 51 0.48 0.40 -14.04
C ALA A 51 0.16 -0.03 -12.61
N ILE A 52 0.59 0.75 -11.62
CA ILE A 52 0.29 0.47 -10.21
C ILE A 52 -1.21 0.59 -9.97
N ASN A 53 -1.84 1.65 -10.50
CA ASN A 53 -3.28 1.84 -10.33
C ASN A 53 -4.07 0.68 -10.95
N ASP A 54 -3.67 0.22 -12.13
CA ASP A 54 -4.29 -0.94 -12.78
C ASP A 54 -4.12 -2.20 -11.94
N LYS A 55 -2.94 -2.41 -11.37
CA LYS A 55 -2.68 -3.56 -10.50
C LYS A 55 -3.58 -3.54 -9.28
N VAL A 56 -3.72 -2.40 -8.63
CA VAL A 56 -4.59 -2.28 -7.45
C VAL A 56 -6.04 -2.55 -7.85
N SER A 57 -6.49 -2.01 -8.99
CA SER A 57 -7.85 -2.29 -9.50
C SER A 57 -8.09 -3.78 -9.67
N ARG A 58 -7.15 -4.49 -10.28
CA ARG A 58 -7.27 -5.95 -10.45
C ARG A 58 -7.33 -6.68 -9.12
N THR A 59 -6.52 -6.22 -8.16
CA THR A 59 -6.46 -6.83 -6.82
C THR A 59 -7.78 -6.63 -6.07
N VAL A 60 -8.29 -5.40 -5.99
CA VAL A 60 -9.51 -5.11 -5.21
C VAL A 60 -10.77 -5.63 -5.90
N ASN A 61 -10.78 -5.69 -7.24
CA ASN A 61 -11.92 -6.24 -7.98
C ASN A 61 -12.05 -7.76 -7.80
N GLY A 62 -10.99 -8.43 -7.39
CA GLY A 62 -11.01 -9.85 -7.07
C GLY A 62 -11.40 -10.17 -5.63
N MET A 63 -11.77 -9.16 -4.85
CA MET A 63 -12.10 -9.31 -3.42
C MET A 63 -13.55 -8.94 -3.15
N PRO A 64 -14.16 -9.50 -2.08
CA PRO A 64 -15.48 -9.03 -1.63
C PRO A 64 -15.49 -7.51 -1.41
N ALA A 65 -16.65 -6.89 -1.67
CA ALA A 65 -16.76 -5.43 -1.64
C ALA A 65 -16.51 -4.81 -0.28
N ASP A 66 -16.69 -5.57 0.80
CA ASP A 66 -16.51 -5.08 2.17
C ASP A 66 -15.08 -5.30 2.70
N PHE A 67 -14.17 -5.87 1.90
CA PHE A 67 -12.79 -6.07 2.32
C PHE A 67 -12.02 -4.74 2.31
N VAL A 68 -11.25 -4.53 3.37
CA VAL A 68 -10.35 -3.38 3.52
C VAL A 68 -9.01 -3.85 4.08
N PHE A 69 -7.97 -3.07 3.81
CA PHE A 69 -6.67 -3.25 4.44
C PHE A 69 -6.63 -2.44 5.72
N THR A 70 -6.15 -3.03 6.80
CA THR A 70 -6.08 -2.41 8.11
C THR A 70 -4.67 -2.58 8.69
N ARG A 71 -4.14 -1.52 9.30
CA ARG A 71 -2.87 -1.60 10.00
C ARG A 71 -3.04 -2.44 11.28
N LEU A 72 -2.18 -3.43 11.47
CA LEU A 72 -2.24 -4.32 12.63
C LEU A 72 -1.25 -3.95 13.73
N LYS A 73 -0.15 -3.28 13.38
CA LYS A 73 0.90 -2.88 14.33
C LYS A 73 1.35 -1.46 14.00
N PRO A 74 1.93 -0.73 14.96
CA PRO A 74 2.51 0.58 14.63
C PRO A 74 3.54 0.47 13.52
N VAL A 75 3.53 1.45 12.59
CA VAL A 75 4.52 1.52 11.52
C VAL A 75 5.89 1.78 12.13
N ILE A 76 6.91 1.08 11.64
CA ILE A 76 8.28 1.28 12.08
C ILE A 76 9.06 1.90 10.92
N ILE A 77 9.70 3.03 11.19
CA ILE A 77 10.57 3.70 10.23
C ILE A 77 12.02 3.52 10.69
N ASN A 78 12.86 3.07 9.77
CA ASN A 78 14.29 2.91 9.99
C ASN A 78 15.00 3.61 8.84
N ASN A 79 15.51 4.82 9.11
CA ASN A 79 16.11 5.67 8.09
C ASN A 79 15.13 5.93 6.95
N ASN A 80 15.45 5.49 5.73
CA ASN A 80 14.56 5.67 4.57
C ASN A 80 13.72 4.43 4.26
N ILE A 81 13.58 3.51 5.22
CA ILE A 81 12.79 2.29 5.01
C ILE A 81 11.70 2.22 6.07
N GLY A 82 10.48 1.89 5.65
CA GLY A 82 9.35 1.72 6.55
C GLY A 82 8.76 0.34 6.45
N ARG A 83 8.20 -0.15 7.57
CA ARG A 83 7.50 -1.43 7.63
C ARG A 83 6.10 -1.22 8.17
N LEU A 84 5.11 -1.74 7.45
CA LEU A 84 3.72 -1.73 7.90
C LEU A 84 3.17 -3.14 7.79
N VAL A 85 2.63 -3.65 8.90
CA VAL A 85 1.96 -4.96 8.95
C VAL A 85 0.47 -4.73 8.82
N TRP A 86 -0.15 -5.39 7.83
CA TRP A 86 -1.57 -5.19 7.54
C TRP A 86 -2.36 -6.47 7.60
N GLY A 87 -3.66 -6.31 7.86
CA GLY A 87 -4.65 -7.36 7.71
C GLY A 87 -5.62 -7.01 6.59
N LEU A 88 -6.20 -8.00 5.96
CA LEU A 88 -7.17 -7.86 4.91
C LEU A 88 -8.42 -8.65 5.26
N GLY A 89 -9.58 -8.01 5.17
CA GLY A 89 -10.85 -8.67 5.45
C GLY A 89 -11.95 -7.65 5.62
N PRO A 90 -13.15 -8.09 6.05
CA PRO A 90 -14.25 -7.18 6.30
C PRO A 90 -13.89 -6.17 7.38
N LYS A 91 -14.37 -4.93 7.22
CA LYS A 91 -14.12 -3.86 8.17
C LYS A 91 -14.62 -4.29 9.57
N ASP A 92 -13.82 -3.99 10.59
CA ASP A 92 -14.13 -4.26 12.00
C ASP A 92 -14.31 -5.74 12.34
N LYS A 93 -13.74 -6.63 11.51
CA LYS A 93 -13.72 -8.07 11.74
C LYS A 93 -12.27 -8.55 11.77
N PRO A 94 -12.01 -9.74 12.34
CA PRO A 94 -10.68 -10.32 12.26
C PRO A 94 -10.24 -10.49 10.82
N PRO A 95 -8.96 -10.28 10.50
CA PRO A 95 -8.50 -10.41 9.12
C PRO A 95 -8.57 -11.85 8.62
N VAL A 96 -8.89 -12.01 7.34
CA VAL A 96 -8.85 -13.31 6.67
C VAL A 96 -7.49 -13.58 6.03
N ALA A 97 -6.69 -12.54 5.83
CA ALA A 97 -5.33 -12.64 5.34
C ALA A 97 -4.48 -11.55 5.99
N THR A 98 -3.19 -11.79 6.09
CA THR A 98 -2.25 -10.80 6.62
C THR A 98 -1.03 -10.70 5.72
N GLY A 99 -0.31 -9.62 5.85
CA GLY A 99 0.90 -9.40 5.09
C GLY A 99 1.68 -8.20 5.61
N MET A 100 2.68 -7.79 4.84
CA MET A 100 3.57 -6.73 5.24
C MET A 100 4.02 -5.94 4.03
N ASP A 101 4.05 -4.62 4.18
CA ASP A 101 4.63 -3.72 3.19
C ASP A 101 5.97 -3.20 3.72
N ILE A 102 6.99 -3.24 2.87
CA ILE A 102 8.27 -2.58 3.11
C ILE A 102 8.40 -1.47 2.08
N ALA A 103 8.46 -0.23 2.53
CA ALA A 103 8.59 0.93 1.67
C ALA A 103 9.99 1.49 1.73
N VAL A 104 10.54 1.88 0.57
CA VAL A 104 11.76 2.67 0.48
C VAL A 104 11.34 4.07 0.10
N PHE A 105 11.70 5.06 0.91
CA PHE A 105 11.34 6.46 0.70
C PHE A 105 12.47 7.22 0.01
N GLU A 106 12.07 8.15 -0.85
CA GLU A 106 13.00 9.06 -1.52
C GLU A 106 12.29 10.38 -1.73
N ASN A 107 12.91 11.46 -1.30
CA ASN A 107 12.37 12.82 -1.44
C ASN A 107 10.95 12.96 -0.86
N GLY A 108 10.70 12.30 0.28
CA GLY A 108 9.43 12.41 0.98
C GLY A 108 8.29 11.61 0.38
N LYS A 109 8.58 10.69 -0.54
CA LYS A 109 7.57 9.84 -1.18
C LYS A 109 8.02 8.37 -1.19
N ILE A 110 7.08 7.47 -1.42
CA ILE A 110 7.42 6.04 -1.57
C ILE A 110 8.01 5.84 -2.97
N LYS A 111 9.26 5.42 -3.01
CA LYS A 111 9.97 5.11 -4.25
C LYS A 111 9.81 3.65 -4.64
N SER A 112 9.84 2.76 -3.65
CA SER A 112 9.66 1.32 -3.86
C SER A 112 8.78 0.76 -2.77
N LEU A 113 7.87 -0.13 -3.12
CA LEU A 113 7.04 -0.83 -2.17
C LEU A 113 7.17 -2.32 -2.42
N TYR A 114 7.64 -3.06 -1.41
CA TYR A 114 7.72 -4.52 -1.45
C TYR A 114 6.57 -5.08 -0.64
N VAL A 115 5.75 -5.93 -1.27
CA VAL A 115 4.57 -6.52 -0.63
C VAL A 115 4.84 -7.99 -0.36
N PHE A 116 4.67 -8.37 0.91
CA PHE A 116 4.81 -9.75 1.34
C PHE A 116 3.48 -10.23 1.90
N LEU A 117 2.91 -11.24 1.26
CA LEU A 117 1.69 -11.88 1.76
C LEU A 117 2.09 -13.07 2.63
N ASP A 118 1.51 -13.16 3.81
CA ASP A 118 1.71 -14.31 4.68
C ASP A 118 0.95 -15.49 4.11
N THR A 119 1.63 -16.58 3.90
CA THR A 119 1.04 -17.79 3.34
C THR A 119 1.23 -18.99 4.23
#